data_2878b34f80f65155297774206277d036
#
_entry.id   2878b34f80f65155297774206277d036
#
_cell.length_a   1.000
_cell.length_b   1.000
_cell.length_c   1.000
_cell.angle_alpha   90.00
_cell.angle_beta   90.00
_cell.angle_gamma   90.00
#
_symmetry.space_group_name_H-M   'P 1'
#
loop_
_entity.id
_entity.type
_entity.pdbx_description
1 polymer ?
#
loop_
_entity_poly.entity_id
_entity_poly.type
_entity_poly.pdbx_seq_one_letter_code
_entity_poly.pdbx_strand_id
1 'polypeptide(L)'
;MSFYQREIEKNDQVELKMLHFFINTGIKDNAYYWNELLKCLSVYIKLKKVCPTLDSLNIGGGFPIKNSLAFDYDYQYMIDEIVNQINEVCKEANVDVPHIFTEFGSFTVGESGGAIYEVLYQKKQNDRERWNMINSSFITTLPDSWAINKRFIMLPINKWNRTYERVLLGGLTCDSDDYYNSEQHINAIYLPIYEKEKPLYIGFFNTGAYQESIGGFGGLQHCLIPHPKHILIDKDENGNIITKVFKEQQKSNELLSILGYGN
;
A
#
# COMPACT_ATOMS: atom_id res chain seq x y z
N MET A 1 -26.77 13.11 -13.80
CA MET A 1 -27.79 14.11 -14.21
C MET A 1 -29.04 14.08 -13.33
N SER A 2 -29.83 13.01 -13.35
CA SER A 2 -31.11 12.96 -12.58
C SER A 2 -31.00 13.24 -11.09
N PHE A 3 -29.94 12.74 -10.44
CA PHE A 3 -29.66 13.02 -9.02
C PHE A 3 -29.38 14.52 -8.79
N TYR A 4 -28.52 15.13 -9.60
CA TYR A 4 -28.22 16.56 -9.52
C TYR A 4 -29.50 17.41 -9.63
N GLN A 5 -30.31 17.15 -10.65
CA GLN A 5 -31.54 17.88 -10.92
C GLN A 5 -32.60 17.72 -9.81
N ARG A 6 -32.65 16.58 -9.17
CA ARG A 6 -33.63 16.28 -8.14
C ARG A 6 -33.22 16.78 -6.75
N GLU A 7 -31.96 16.60 -6.39
CA GLU A 7 -31.50 16.78 -5.00
C GLU A 7 -30.63 18.03 -4.78
N ILE A 8 -29.94 18.51 -5.82
CA ILE A 8 -28.94 19.59 -5.67
C ILE A 8 -29.38 20.88 -6.34
N GLU A 9 -29.81 20.83 -7.59
CA GLU A 9 -30.08 22.01 -8.43
C GLU A 9 -31.03 23.02 -7.79
N LYS A 10 -31.96 22.56 -6.97
CA LYS A 10 -33.00 23.39 -6.31
C LYS A 10 -32.75 23.57 -4.82
N ASN A 11 -31.59 23.19 -4.33
CA ASN A 11 -31.27 23.26 -2.91
C ASN A 11 -30.27 24.37 -2.64
N ASP A 12 -30.72 25.48 -2.13
CA ASP A 12 -29.91 26.66 -1.84
C ASP A 12 -28.86 26.46 -0.73
N GLN A 13 -28.89 25.32 -0.03
CA GLN A 13 -27.96 25.01 1.06
C GLN A 13 -26.75 24.22 0.60
N VAL A 14 -26.71 23.74 -0.64
CA VAL A 14 -25.62 22.92 -1.16
C VAL A 14 -25.21 23.35 -2.56
N GLU A 15 -23.94 23.22 -2.85
CA GLU A 15 -23.37 23.45 -4.17
C GLU A 15 -22.56 22.23 -4.60
N LEU A 16 -22.72 21.81 -5.85
CA LEU A 16 -21.83 20.81 -6.44
C LEU A 16 -20.56 21.51 -6.95
N LYS A 17 -19.42 21.23 -6.33
CA LYS A 17 -18.10 21.79 -6.71
C LYS A 17 -17.20 20.81 -7.39
N MET A 18 -17.27 19.55 -7.04
CA MET A 18 -16.35 18.51 -7.50
C MET A 18 -17.06 17.25 -7.95
N LEU A 19 -16.60 16.70 -9.08
CA LEU A 19 -16.90 15.35 -9.48
C LEU A 19 -15.70 14.45 -9.11
N HIS A 20 -15.97 13.29 -8.54
CA HIS A 20 -14.96 12.31 -8.19
C HIS A 20 -15.18 11.01 -8.96
N PHE A 21 -14.10 10.40 -9.45
CA PHE A 21 -14.12 9.03 -9.89
C PHE A 21 -12.90 8.26 -9.38
N PHE A 22 -13.03 6.97 -9.28
CA PHE A 22 -11.99 6.11 -8.74
C PHE A 22 -12.00 4.75 -9.44
N ILE A 23 -10.81 4.26 -9.75
CA ILE A 23 -10.59 2.89 -10.25
C ILE A 23 -10.06 2.04 -9.11
N ASN A 24 -10.90 1.20 -8.53
CA ASN A 24 -10.57 0.37 -7.37
C ASN A 24 -9.46 -0.67 -7.61
N THR A 25 -9.14 -0.97 -8.87
CA THR A 25 -8.07 -1.92 -9.24
C THR A 25 -6.70 -1.26 -9.35
N GLY A 26 -6.63 0.07 -9.22
CA GLY A 26 -5.45 0.86 -9.57
C GLY A 26 -5.18 0.90 -11.08
N ILE A 27 -4.19 1.68 -11.48
CA ILE A 27 -3.79 1.82 -12.90
C ILE A 27 -2.85 0.65 -13.26
N LYS A 28 -3.44 -0.49 -13.61
CA LYS A 28 -2.72 -1.69 -14.04
C LYS A 28 -2.67 -1.80 -15.57
N ASP A 29 -3.64 -1.21 -16.23
CA ASP A 29 -3.79 -1.19 -17.69
C ASP A 29 -4.12 0.25 -18.10
N ASN A 30 -3.24 0.85 -18.88
CA ASN A 30 -3.39 2.23 -19.32
C ASN A 30 -4.62 2.39 -20.25
N ALA A 31 -4.90 1.44 -21.13
CA ALA A 31 -6.04 1.54 -22.04
C ALA A 31 -7.37 1.51 -21.26
N TYR A 32 -7.45 0.67 -20.23
CA TYR A 32 -8.62 0.66 -19.33
C TYR A 32 -8.76 1.99 -18.59
N TYR A 33 -7.66 2.54 -18.07
CA TYR A 33 -7.67 3.82 -17.36
C TYR A 33 -8.16 4.96 -18.26
N TRP A 34 -7.64 5.04 -19.51
CA TRP A 34 -8.06 6.07 -20.47
C TRP A 34 -9.56 6.00 -20.78
N ASN A 35 -10.09 4.82 -20.95
CA ASN A 35 -11.52 4.64 -21.19
C ASN A 35 -12.38 5.11 -20.01
N GLU A 36 -11.98 4.81 -18.80
CA GLU A 36 -12.70 5.25 -17.59
C GLU A 36 -12.57 6.77 -17.36
N LEU A 37 -11.41 7.36 -17.61
CA LEU A 37 -11.21 8.80 -17.56
C LEU A 37 -12.12 9.52 -18.57
N LEU A 38 -12.20 9.05 -19.82
CA LEU A 38 -13.06 9.62 -20.86
C LEU A 38 -14.55 9.51 -20.49
N LYS A 39 -14.97 8.41 -19.89
CA LYS A 39 -16.35 8.28 -19.36
C LYS A 39 -16.64 9.32 -18.29
N CYS A 40 -15.71 9.49 -17.34
CA CYS A 40 -15.82 10.50 -16.31
C CYS A 40 -15.88 11.92 -16.88
N LEU A 41 -15.01 12.25 -17.82
CA LEU A 41 -15.02 13.54 -18.52
C LEU A 41 -16.34 13.80 -19.26
N SER A 42 -16.91 12.77 -19.90
CA SER A 42 -18.24 12.88 -20.52
C SER A 42 -19.32 13.26 -19.51
N VAL A 43 -19.25 12.73 -18.28
CA VAL A 43 -20.17 13.10 -17.19
C VAL A 43 -19.90 14.51 -16.69
N TYR A 44 -18.62 14.87 -16.50
CA TYR A 44 -18.18 16.20 -16.08
C TYR A 44 -18.71 17.27 -17.02
N ILE A 45 -18.51 17.11 -18.34
CA ILE A 45 -18.96 18.05 -19.37
C ILE A 45 -20.49 18.26 -19.32
N LYS A 46 -21.25 17.17 -19.22
CA LYS A 46 -22.71 17.24 -19.15
C LYS A 46 -23.18 17.98 -17.88
N LEU A 47 -22.52 17.75 -16.75
CA LEU A 47 -22.83 18.44 -15.50
C LEU A 47 -22.39 19.88 -15.53
N LYS A 48 -21.18 20.20 -16.03
CA LYS A 48 -20.66 21.58 -16.11
C LYS A 48 -21.58 22.50 -16.91
N LYS A 49 -22.18 22.00 -17.99
CA LYS A 49 -23.13 22.78 -18.82
C LYS A 49 -24.40 23.21 -18.10
N VAL A 50 -24.80 22.54 -17.01
CA VAL A 50 -26.00 22.83 -16.23
C VAL A 50 -25.68 23.24 -14.79
N CYS A 51 -24.47 23.05 -14.35
CA CYS A 51 -23.98 23.36 -13.01
C CYS A 51 -22.75 24.28 -13.08
N PRO A 52 -22.92 25.60 -13.12
CA PRO A 52 -21.80 26.55 -13.21
C PRO A 52 -20.81 26.45 -12.05
N THR A 53 -21.28 26.02 -10.87
CA THR A 53 -20.47 25.89 -9.66
C THR A 53 -19.52 24.69 -9.67
N LEU A 54 -19.72 23.71 -10.58
CA LEU A 54 -18.83 22.59 -10.76
C LEU A 54 -17.53 23.05 -11.45
N ASP A 55 -16.43 23.08 -10.72
CA ASP A 55 -15.13 23.59 -11.17
C ASP A 55 -13.97 22.63 -10.93
N SER A 56 -14.22 21.49 -10.33
CA SER A 56 -13.19 20.56 -9.86
C SER A 56 -13.47 19.11 -10.30
N LEU A 57 -12.39 18.39 -10.58
CA LEU A 57 -12.41 16.97 -10.92
C LEU A 57 -11.38 16.24 -10.06
N ASN A 58 -11.82 15.34 -9.20
CA ASN A 58 -10.95 14.43 -8.49
C ASN A 58 -10.85 13.11 -9.28
N ILE A 59 -9.67 12.82 -9.77
CA ILE A 59 -9.39 11.62 -10.58
C ILE A 59 -9.02 10.40 -9.74
N GLY A 60 -9.18 10.49 -8.42
CA GLY A 60 -8.91 9.41 -7.48
C GLY A 60 -7.43 9.09 -7.34
N GLY A 61 -7.17 7.86 -6.92
CA GLY A 61 -5.83 7.31 -6.73
C GLY A 61 -5.50 6.21 -7.74
N GLY A 62 -4.52 5.41 -7.37
CA GLY A 62 -4.21 4.17 -8.08
C GLY A 62 -2.93 4.19 -8.91
N PHE A 63 -2.10 5.22 -8.84
CA PHE A 63 -0.77 5.16 -9.42
C PHE A 63 -0.01 3.98 -8.82
N PRO A 64 0.60 3.14 -9.68
CA PRO A 64 1.36 2.00 -9.22
C PRO A 64 2.57 2.44 -8.41
N ILE A 65 2.93 1.64 -7.43
CA ILE A 65 4.18 1.79 -6.69
C ILE A 65 5.11 0.63 -6.99
N LYS A 66 6.39 0.86 -6.81
CA LYS A 66 7.42 -0.14 -7.03
C LYS A 66 7.20 -1.36 -6.13
N ASN A 67 6.94 -2.50 -6.74
CA ASN A 67 6.68 -3.78 -6.06
C ASN A 67 7.70 -4.87 -6.41
N SER A 68 8.64 -4.56 -7.29
CA SER A 68 9.77 -5.42 -7.67
C SER A 68 10.97 -4.56 -8.03
N LEU A 69 12.16 -5.15 -8.05
CA LEU A 69 13.38 -4.46 -8.46
C LEU A 69 13.42 -4.15 -9.97
N ALA A 70 12.63 -4.87 -10.76
CA ALA A 70 12.49 -4.67 -12.20
C ALA A 70 11.30 -3.77 -12.57
N PHE A 71 10.66 -3.14 -11.55
CA PHE A 71 9.54 -2.25 -11.81
C PHE A 71 10.01 -1.01 -12.55
N ASP A 72 9.36 -0.75 -13.68
CA ASP A 72 9.54 0.44 -14.50
C ASP A 72 8.18 0.98 -14.90
N TYR A 73 7.96 2.28 -14.69
CA TYR A 73 6.70 2.94 -15.00
C TYR A 73 6.97 4.42 -15.30
N ASP A 74 6.55 4.87 -16.46
CA ASP A 74 6.70 6.25 -16.89
C ASP A 74 5.60 7.14 -16.29
N TYR A 75 5.85 7.62 -15.08
CA TYR A 75 4.93 8.51 -14.38
C TYR A 75 4.74 9.85 -15.10
N GLN A 76 5.82 10.39 -15.69
CA GLN A 76 5.74 11.68 -16.37
C GLN A 76 4.82 11.60 -17.58
N TYR A 77 5.00 10.58 -18.40
CA TYR A 77 4.11 10.32 -19.53
C TYR A 77 2.65 10.21 -19.09
N MET A 78 2.38 9.46 -18.04
CA MET A 78 1.01 9.28 -17.55
C MET A 78 0.38 10.59 -17.06
N ILE A 79 1.15 11.41 -16.35
CA ILE A 79 0.68 12.71 -15.84
C ILE A 79 0.40 13.65 -17.02
N ASP A 80 1.31 13.75 -17.96
CA ASP A 80 1.18 14.61 -19.13
C ASP A 80 -0.05 14.21 -19.96
N GLU A 81 -0.24 12.91 -20.22
CA GLU A 81 -1.39 12.42 -20.97
C GLU A 81 -2.72 12.64 -20.23
N ILE A 82 -2.77 12.47 -18.89
CA ILE A 82 -3.98 12.79 -18.11
C ILE A 82 -4.35 14.26 -18.29
N VAL A 83 -3.39 15.15 -18.13
CA VAL A 83 -3.61 16.60 -18.25
C VAL A 83 -4.01 16.98 -19.68
N ASN A 84 -3.32 16.44 -20.68
CA ASN A 84 -3.61 16.68 -22.09
C ASN A 84 -5.02 16.23 -22.45
N GLN A 85 -5.43 15.01 -22.10
CA GLN A 85 -6.77 14.51 -22.38
C GLN A 85 -7.86 15.34 -21.72
N ILE A 86 -7.67 15.76 -20.47
CA ILE A 86 -8.64 16.63 -19.79
C ILE A 86 -8.77 17.96 -20.51
N ASN A 87 -7.65 18.57 -20.89
CA ASN A 87 -7.63 19.85 -21.61
C ASN A 87 -8.31 19.75 -22.98
N GLU A 88 -7.95 18.74 -23.79
CA GLU A 88 -8.49 18.56 -25.13
C GLU A 88 -10.01 18.33 -25.11
N VAL A 89 -10.47 17.41 -24.27
CA VAL A 89 -11.90 17.07 -24.16
C VAL A 89 -12.73 18.26 -23.65
N CYS A 90 -12.22 19.04 -22.71
CA CYS A 90 -12.90 20.25 -22.22
C CYS A 90 -12.93 21.33 -23.31
N LYS A 91 -11.83 21.53 -24.05
CA LYS A 91 -11.75 22.49 -25.14
C LYS A 91 -12.71 22.14 -26.28
N GLU A 92 -12.75 20.88 -26.71
CA GLU A 92 -13.70 20.41 -27.73
C GLU A 92 -15.15 20.60 -27.32
N ALA A 93 -15.46 20.40 -26.05
CA ALA A 93 -16.81 20.57 -25.51
C ALA A 93 -17.19 22.03 -25.21
N ASN A 94 -16.23 22.97 -25.37
CA ASN A 94 -16.35 24.39 -25.01
C ASN A 94 -16.82 24.60 -23.55
N VAL A 95 -16.14 23.92 -22.60
CA VAL A 95 -16.31 24.07 -21.17
C VAL A 95 -14.97 24.39 -20.50
N ASP A 96 -15.03 25.03 -19.31
CA ASP A 96 -13.82 25.32 -18.55
C ASP A 96 -13.13 24.02 -18.10
N VAL A 97 -11.79 24.04 -18.13
CA VAL A 97 -10.96 22.97 -17.61
C VAL A 97 -11.08 22.96 -16.08
N PRO A 98 -11.34 21.81 -15.45
CA PRO A 98 -11.46 21.72 -14.00
C PRO A 98 -10.12 21.88 -13.27
N HIS A 99 -10.17 22.27 -12.02
CA HIS A 99 -9.08 22.04 -11.07
C HIS A 99 -8.97 20.53 -10.85
N ILE A 100 -7.77 19.97 -11.07
CA ILE A 100 -7.52 18.53 -10.96
C ILE A 100 -7.06 18.21 -9.54
N PHE A 101 -7.74 17.28 -8.89
CA PHE A 101 -7.38 16.70 -7.60
C PHE A 101 -7.01 15.23 -7.77
N THR A 102 -6.06 14.78 -6.96
CA THR A 102 -5.57 13.40 -6.97
C THR A 102 -5.52 12.83 -5.55
N GLU A 103 -5.65 11.51 -5.44
CA GLU A 103 -5.53 10.75 -4.20
C GLU A 103 -4.39 9.73 -4.29
N PHE A 104 -3.24 10.13 -4.78
CA PHE A 104 -2.09 9.26 -5.04
C PHE A 104 -1.31 8.89 -3.76
N GLY A 105 -2.02 8.53 -2.68
CA GLY A 105 -1.43 8.26 -1.37
C GLY A 105 -0.34 7.19 -1.40
N SER A 106 -0.60 6.04 -1.99
CA SER A 106 0.40 4.97 -2.09
C SER A 106 1.65 5.39 -2.87
N PHE A 107 1.47 6.13 -3.97
CA PHE A 107 2.59 6.69 -4.74
C PHE A 107 3.41 7.67 -3.90
N THR A 108 2.74 8.52 -3.11
CA THR A 108 3.38 9.57 -2.33
C THR A 108 4.18 9.03 -1.14
N VAL A 109 3.64 8.05 -0.41
CA VAL A 109 4.24 7.59 0.86
C VAL A 109 4.67 6.11 0.87
N GLY A 110 4.36 5.35 -0.16
CA GLY A 110 4.64 3.91 -0.19
C GLY A 110 6.12 3.58 -0.01
N GLU A 111 6.99 4.30 -0.69
CA GLU A 111 8.45 4.06 -0.65
C GLU A 111 9.12 4.54 0.65
N SER A 112 8.40 5.27 1.52
CA SER A 112 8.95 5.77 2.78
C SER A 112 8.98 4.73 3.90
N GLY A 113 8.37 3.56 3.73
CA GLY A 113 8.26 2.55 4.77
C GLY A 113 8.90 1.22 4.41
N GLY A 114 9.37 0.53 5.45
CA GLY A 114 9.85 -0.84 5.38
C GLY A 114 9.61 -1.58 6.69
N ALA A 115 9.46 -2.90 6.61
CA ALA A 115 9.34 -3.79 7.77
C ALA A 115 10.48 -4.81 7.75
N ILE A 116 11.11 -5.03 8.89
CA ILE A 116 12.19 -6.01 9.05
C ILE A 116 11.73 -7.06 10.06
N TYR A 117 11.84 -8.32 9.67
CA TYR A 117 11.48 -9.47 10.49
C TYR A 117 12.69 -10.36 10.72
N GLU A 118 12.74 -10.95 11.90
CA GLU A 118 13.66 -12.04 12.23
C GLU A 118 12.98 -13.38 11.97
N VAL A 119 13.69 -14.32 11.36
CA VAL A 119 13.26 -15.72 11.28
C VAL A 119 13.61 -16.39 12.60
N LEU A 120 12.58 -16.73 13.38
CA LEU A 120 12.73 -17.34 14.72
C LEU A 120 13.13 -18.80 14.63
N TYR A 121 12.50 -19.53 13.71
CA TYR A 121 12.78 -20.95 13.51
C TYR A 121 12.30 -21.41 12.12
N GLN A 122 12.78 -22.56 11.71
CA GLN A 122 12.34 -23.23 10.49
C GLN A 122 11.59 -24.51 10.86
N LYS A 123 10.36 -24.65 10.39
CA LYS A 123 9.55 -25.85 10.48
C LYS A 123 9.69 -26.63 9.17
N LYS A 124 10.14 -27.88 9.25
CA LYS A 124 10.13 -28.81 8.13
C LYS A 124 8.83 -29.61 8.17
N GLN A 125 7.92 -29.34 7.24
CA GLN A 125 6.63 -30.01 7.20
C GLN A 125 6.71 -31.38 6.48
N ASN A 126 7.51 -31.42 5.41
CA ASN A 126 7.83 -32.62 4.64
C ASN A 126 9.18 -32.42 3.93
N ASP A 127 9.58 -33.32 3.06
CA ASP A 127 10.88 -33.22 2.38
C ASP A 127 11.01 -32.04 1.41
N ARG A 128 9.90 -31.43 1.01
CA ARG A 128 9.86 -30.34 0.02
C ARG A 128 9.48 -29.00 0.64
N GLU A 129 8.84 -28.98 1.80
CA GLU A 129 8.27 -27.76 2.40
C GLU A 129 8.99 -27.40 3.70
N ARG A 130 9.67 -26.27 3.66
CA ARG A 130 10.29 -25.62 4.81
C ARG A 130 9.62 -24.28 5.04
N TRP A 131 9.15 -24.08 6.24
CA TRP A 131 8.51 -22.85 6.68
C TRP A 131 9.44 -22.07 7.59
N ASN A 132 9.84 -20.88 7.16
CA ASN A 132 10.53 -19.92 8.00
C ASN A 132 9.48 -19.09 8.74
N MET A 133 9.44 -19.22 10.07
CA MET A 133 8.48 -18.51 10.90
C MET A 133 9.09 -17.19 11.37
N ILE A 134 8.43 -16.08 11.06
CA ILE A 134 8.90 -14.73 11.42
C ILE A 134 8.47 -14.36 12.86
N ASN A 135 9.12 -13.36 13.44
CA ASN A 135 8.83 -12.83 14.78
C ASN A 135 7.61 -11.88 14.82
N SER A 136 6.72 -11.96 13.87
CA SER A 136 5.52 -11.12 13.76
C SER A 136 4.42 -11.85 12.97
N SER A 137 3.49 -11.10 12.42
CA SER A 137 2.38 -11.59 11.60
C SER A 137 2.24 -10.75 10.34
N PHE A 138 2.05 -11.41 9.21
CA PHE A 138 1.75 -10.74 7.94
C PHE A 138 0.36 -10.10 7.97
N ILE A 139 -0.63 -10.75 8.59
CA ILE A 139 -1.97 -10.18 8.74
C ILE A 139 -1.93 -8.89 9.56
N THR A 140 -1.10 -8.86 10.60
CA THR A 140 -0.99 -7.70 11.50
C THR A 140 -0.24 -6.54 10.85
N THR A 141 0.91 -6.80 10.23
CA THR A 141 1.84 -5.74 9.81
C THR A 141 1.90 -5.51 8.30
N LEU A 142 1.47 -6.49 7.50
CA LEU A 142 1.37 -6.41 6.03
C LEU A 142 0.01 -6.93 5.53
N PRO A 143 -1.12 -6.40 6.02
CA PRO A 143 -2.45 -6.93 5.74
C PRO A 143 -2.81 -6.99 4.26
N ASP A 144 -2.26 -6.12 3.41
CA ASP A 144 -2.50 -6.16 1.98
C ASP A 144 -1.95 -7.44 1.31
N SER A 145 -0.97 -8.11 1.92
CA SER A 145 -0.49 -9.41 1.42
C SER A 145 -1.58 -10.47 1.53
N TRP A 146 -2.36 -10.43 2.59
CA TRP A 146 -3.49 -11.29 2.85
C TRP A 146 -4.77 -10.82 2.14
N ALA A 147 -5.15 -9.54 2.32
CA ALA A 147 -6.45 -9.02 1.88
C ALA A 147 -6.57 -8.90 0.34
N ILE A 148 -5.51 -8.51 -0.34
CA ILE A 148 -5.52 -8.23 -1.78
C ILE A 148 -4.36 -8.88 -2.55
N ASN A 149 -3.66 -9.82 -1.91
CA ASN A 149 -2.51 -10.53 -2.49
C ASN A 149 -1.44 -9.57 -3.06
N LYS A 150 -1.17 -8.48 -2.32
CA LYS A 150 -0.19 -7.48 -2.71
C LYS A 150 1.22 -8.01 -2.54
N ARG A 151 2.06 -7.71 -3.52
CA ARG A 151 3.49 -8.01 -3.46
C ARG A 151 4.28 -6.83 -2.94
N PHE A 152 5.36 -7.15 -2.26
CA PHE A 152 6.35 -6.19 -1.78
C PHE A 152 7.73 -6.59 -2.27
N ILE A 153 8.64 -5.63 -2.38
CA ILE A 153 10.06 -5.94 -2.54
C ILE A 153 10.51 -6.62 -1.25
N MET A 154 10.91 -7.87 -1.35
CA MET A 154 11.39 -8.67 -0.23
C MET A 154 12.86 -9.04 -0.46
N LEU A 155 13.70 -8.75 0.52
CA LEU A 155 15.14 -9.02 0.45
C LEU A 155 15.64 -9.55 1.80
N PRO A 156 16.59 -10.49 1.82
CA PRO A 156 17.34 -10.76 3.04
C PRO A 156 18.15 -9.53 3.43
N ILE A 157 18.19 -9.19 4.71
CA ILE A 157 18.98 -8.06 5.22
C ILE A 157 20.42 -8.45 5.49
N ASN A 158 20.63 -9.73 5.78
CA ASN A 158 21.95 -10.30 6.02
C ASN A 158 22.13 -11.61 5.26
N LYS A 159 23.33 -12.20 5.37
CA LYS A 159 23.67 -13.50 4.77
C LYS A 159 23.60 -13.56 3.23
N TRP A 160 23.77 -12.43 2.55
CA TRP A 160 23.69 -12.33 1.09
C TRP A 160 24.56 -13.33 0.32
N ASN A 161 25.75 -13.64 0.85
CA ASN A 161 26.74 -14.52 0.22
C ASN A 161 26.58 -16.01 0.63
N ARG A 162 25.45 -16.39 1.21
CA ARG A 162 25.17 -17.77 1.60
C ARG A 162 24.43 -18.53 0.51
N THR A 163 24.38 -19.83 0.64
CA THR A 163 23.52 -20.69 -0.17
C THR A 163 22.07 -20.39 0.15
N TYR A 164 21.25 -20.36 -0.88
CA TYR A 164 19.80 -20.11 -0.77
C TYR A 164 19.03 -21.42 -0.89
N GLU A 165 17.95 -21.53 -0.18
CA GLU A 165 17.01 -22.62 -0.27
C GLU A 165 15.59 -22.15 -0.50
N ARG A 166 14.76 -23.03 -1.03
CA ARG A 166 13.33 -22.80 -1.20
C ARG A 166 12.63 -22.87 0.13
N VAL A 167 11.87 -21.83 0.47
CA VAL A 167 11.12 -21.73 1.73
C VAL A 167 9.75 -21.12 1.51
N LEU A 168 8.91 -21.27 2.52
CA LEU A 168 7.67 -20.55 2.73
C LEU A 168 7.84 -19.66 3.97
N LEU A 169 7.12 -18.54 4.03
CA LEU A 169 7.14 -17.63 5.18
C LEU A 169 5.81 -17.67 5.91
N GLY A 170 5.85 -17.95 7.21
CA GLY A 170 4.67 -17.94 8.08
C GLY A 170 4.82 -16.94 9.22
N GLY A 171 3.70 -16.37 9.66
CA GLY A 171 3.59 -15.55 10.86
C GLY A 171 3.27 -16.38 12.11
N LEU A 172 3.07 -15.71 13.24
CA LEU A 172 2.89 -16.34 14.55
C LEU A 172 1.42 -16.48 14.98
N THR A 173 0.47 -16.01 14.19
CA THR A 173 -0.94 -16.13 14.55
C THR A 173 -1.47 -17.53 14.29
N CYS A 174 -2.65 -17.83 14.86
CA CYS A 174 -3.33 -19.10 14.59
C CYS A 174 -4.10 -19.10 13.26
N ASP A 175 -4.11 -17.98 12.54
CA ASP A 175 -4.80 -17.87 11.25
C ASP A 175 -4.05 -18.66 10.18
N SER A 176 -4.77 -19.47 9.43
CA SER A 176 -4.20 -20.28 8.34
C SER A 176 -3.68 -19.45 7.18
N ASP A 177 -4.12 -18.19 7.08
CA ASP A 177 -3.72 -17.25 6.03
C ASP A 177 -2.57 -16.33 6.47
N ASP A 178 -2.03 -16.51 7.68
CA ASP A 178 -0.88 -15.75 8.17
C ASP A 178 0.44 -16.23 7.57
N TYR A 179 0.55 -16.07 6.26
CA TYR A 179 1.77 -16.38 5.50
C TYR A 179 1.99 -15.38 4.38
N TYR A 180 3.21 -15.30 3.90
CA TYR A 180 3.58 -14.53 2.72
C TYR A 180 3.99 -15.43 1.58
N ASN A 181 3.36 -15.20 0.44
CA ASN A 181 3.60 -15.96 -0.77
C ASN A 181 3.68 -14.99 -1.96
N SER A 182 4.75 -15.04 -2.69
CA SER A 182 4.97 -14.09 -3.79
C SER A 182 4.04 -14.31 -4.98
N GLU A 183 3.42 -15.48 -5.14
CA GLU A 183 2.52 -15.76 -6.29
C GLU A 183 1.54 -16.90 -5.99
N GLN A 184 0.45 -16.59 -5.31
CA GLN A 184 -0.70 -17.51 -5.20
C GLN A 184 -0.34 -18.98 -4.95
N HIS A 185 0.49 -19.26 -3.96
CA HIS A 185 0.95 -20.60 -3.59
C HIS A 185 1.86 -21.33 -4.60
N ILE A 186 2.14 -20.75 -5.75
CA ILE A 186 2.88 -21.43 -6.84
C ILE A 186 4.38 -21.18 -6.75
N ASN A 187 4.79 -19.99 -6.31
CA ASN A 187 6.19 -19.61 -6.35
C ASN A 187 6.89 -19.76 -5.00
N ALA A 188 8.01 -20.40 -5.11
CA ALA A 188 8.94 -20.53 -4.02
C ALA A 188 9.64 -19.18 -3.75
N ILE A 189 9.74 -18.85 -2.49
CA ILE A 189 10.65 -17.84 -2.01
C ILE A 189 12.01 -18.50 -1.80
N TYR A 190 13.07 -17.87 -2.29
CA TYR A 190 14.43 -18.32 -2.06
C TYR A 190 15.11 -17.37 -1.05
N LEU A 191 15.53 -17.93 0.09
CA LEU A 191 16.21 -17.21 1.16
C LEU A 191 17.48 -17.94 1.57
N PRO A 192 18.46 -17.23 2.18
CA PRO A 192 19.61 -17.87 2.77
C PRO A 192 19.19 -18.99 3.73
N ILE A 193 19.93 -20.10 3.71
CA ILE A 193 19.68 -21.24 4.59
C ILE A 193 19.59 -20.78 6.04
N TYR A 194 18.52 -21.21 6.73
CA TYR A 194 18.33 -20.95 8.14
C TYR A 194 19.34 -21.72 8.98
N GLU A 195 19.98 -21.01 9.90
CA GLU A 195 20.93 -21.57 10.88
C GLU A 195 20.47 -21.14 12.27
N LYS A 196 20.15 -22.06 13.16
CA LYS A 196 19.54 -21.81 14.49
C LYS A 196 20.32 -20.79 15.33
N GLU A 197 21.65 -20.83 15.29
CA GLU A 197 22.52 -19.97 16.12
C GLU A 197 22.84 -18.60 15.47
N LYS A 198 22.34 -18.37 14.24
CA LYS A 198 22.68 -17.19 13.47
C LYS A 198 21.39 -16.57 12.91
N PRO A 199 20.95 -15.43 13.44
CA PRO A 199 19.68 -14.82 13.02
C PRO A 199 19.68 -14.50 11.51
N LEU A 200 18.55 -14.76 10.87
CA LEU A 200 18.23 -14.34 9.51
C LEU A 200 17.18 -13.26 9.57
N TYR A 201 17.50 -12.10 9.00
CA TYR A 201 16.57 -10.98 8.90
C TYR A 201 16.09 -10.80 7.47
N ILE A 202 14.79 -10.54 7.32
CA ILE A 202 14.12 -10.33 6.04
C ILE A 202 13.49 -8.96 6.06
N GLY A 203 13.74 -8.14 5.03
CA GLY A 203 13.14 -6.83 4.84
C GLY A 203 12.06 -6.87 3.78
N PHE A 204 10.96 -6.22 4.07
CA PHE A 204 9.90 -5.88 3.13
C PHE A 204 9.90 -4.37 2.93
N PHE A 205 9.98 -3.92 1.69
CA PHE A 205 10.14 -2.52 1.35
C PHE A 205 8.90 -1.98 0.63
N ASN A 206 8.79 -0.65 0.62
CA ASN A 206 7.65 0.07 0.04
C ASN A 206 6.33 -0.23 0.76
N THR A 207 6.40 -0.29 2.09
CA THR A 207 5.27 -0.57 2.99
C THR A 207 4.70 0.67 3.66
N GLY A 208 5.09 1.89 3.25
CA GLY A 208 4.72 3.14 3.90
C GLY A 208 3.26 3.55 3.76
N ALA A 209 2.50 2.90 2.86
CA ALA A 209 1.08 3.17 2.68
C ALA A 209 0.25 1.98 3.12
N TYR A 210 -0.84 2.24 3.84
CA TYR A 210 -1.79 1.26 4.40
C TYR A 210 -1.15 0.36 5.47
N GLN A 211 -0.76 -0.83 5.14
CA GLN A 211 -0.09 -1.87 5.94
C GLN A 211 -0.37 -1.76 7.45
N GLU A 212 0.67 -1.63 8.25
CA GLU A 212 0.54 -1.53 9.70
C GLU A 212 -0.44 -0.43 10.15
N SER A 213 -0.50 0.69 9.44
CA SER A 213 -1.38 1.81 9.80
C SER A 213 -2.86 1.59 9.51
N ILE A 214 -3.26 0.58 8.73
CA ILE A 214 -4.69 0.25 8.49
C ILE A 214 -5.40 -0.12 9.79
N GLY A 215 -4.75 -0.92 10.63
CA GLY A 215 -5.31 -1.36 11.90
C GLY A 215 -5.11 -0.39 13.07
N GLY A 216 -4.68 0.83 12.76
CA GLY A 216 -4.20 1.79 13.73
C GLY A 216 -2.70 1.65 13.95
N PHE A 217 -2.14 2.54 14.76
CA PHE A 217 -0.72 2.57 15.00
C PHE A 217 -0.23 1.28 15.68
N GLY A 218 0.63 0.53 15.00
CA GLY A 218 1.16 -0.75 15.46
C GLY A 218 0.50 -1.97 14.84
N GLY A 219 -0.44 -1.79 13.92
CA GLY A 219 -1.14 -2.85 13.21
C GLY A 219 -2.35 -3.42 13.95
N LEU A 220 -2.90 -4.50 13.42
CA LEU A 220 -4.01 -5.22 14.02
C LEU A 220 -3.54 -6.01 15.25
N GLN A 221 -4.30 -5.95 16.34
CA GLN A 221 -4.00 -6.68 17.60
C GLN A 221 -4.42 -8.17 17.54
N HIS A 222 -4.34 -8.79 16.35
CA HIS A 222 -4.68 -10.20 16.18
C HIS A 222 -3.69 -11.08 16.95
N CYS A 223 -4.19 -12.04 17.71
CA CYS A 223 -3.42 -12.91 18.61
C CYS A 223 -2.46 -12.15 19.55
N LEU A 224 -2.74 -10.89 19.85
CA LEU A 224 -1.91 -10.03 20.69
C LEU A 224 -0.45 -9.92 20.21
N ILE A 225 -0.24 -9.95 18.91
CA ILE A 225 1.08 -9.68 18.33
C ILE A 225 1.50 -8.27 18.75
N PRO A 226 2.65 -8.09 19.41
CA PRO A 226 3.08 -6.78 19.87
C PRO A 226 3.45 -5.85 18.72
N HIS A 227 3.28 -4.55 18.93
CA HIS A 227 3.78 -3.56 17.98
C HIS A 227 5.28 -3.70 17.80
N PRO A 228 5.79 -3.60 16.56
CA PRO A 228 7.22 -3.57 16.32
C PRO A 228 7.85 -2.27 16.87
N LYS A 229 9.17 -2.27 16.98
CA LYS A 229 9.94 -1.04 17.19
C LYS A 229 9.93 -0.21 15.92
N HIS A 230 9.60 1.08 16.03
CA HIS A 230 9.64 2.02 14.91
C HIS A 230 10.91 2.86 14.95
N ILE A 231 11.61 2.88 13.82
CA ILE A 231 12.84 3.64 13.64
C ILE A 231 12.67 4.58 12.46
N LEU A 232 12.92 5.86 12.68
CA LEU A 232 13.09 6.83 11.59
C LEU A 232 14.51 6.74 11.06
N ILE A 233 14.63 6.68 9.74
CA ILE A 233 15.91 6.66 9.03
C ILE A 233 15.93 7.89 8.14
N ASP A 234 16.97 8.69 8.26
CA ASP A 234 17.15 9.92 7.51
C ASP A 234 18.61 10.13 7.15
N LYS A 235 18.92 11.22 6.46
CA LYS A 235 20.28 11.66 6.18
C LYS A 235 20.54 12.99 6.87
N ASP A 236 21.74 13.12 7.45
CA ASP A 236 22.20 14.40 7.93
C ASP A 236 22.62 15.34 6.78
N GLU A 237 23.02 16.56 7.10
CA GLU A 237 23.47 17.58 6.15
C GLU A 237 24.70 17.13 5.32
N ASN A 238 25.44 16.14 5.80
CA ASN A 238 26.61 15.56 5.15
C ASN A 238 26.27 14.31 4.32
N GLY A 239 25.00 13.87 4.32
CA GLY A 239 24.55 12.69 3.63
C GLY A 239 24.75 11.37 4.39
N ASN A 240 25.20 11.41 5.66
CA ASN A 240 25.33 10.22 6.48
C ASN A 240 23.95 9.75 6.96
N ILE A 241 23.77 8.43 7.02
CA ILE A 241 22.54 7.84 7.54
C ILE A 241 22.48 8.05 9.05
N ILE A 242 21.38 8.67 9.49
CA ILE A 242 21.04 8.84 10.90
C ILE A 242 19.78 8.04 11.22
N THR A 243 19.69 7.54 12.45
CA THR A 243 18.54 6.80 12.92
C THR A 243 18.04 7.35 14.24
N LYS A 244 16.71 7.36 14.41
CA LYS A 244 16.06 7.77 15.65
C LYS A 244 14.94 6.77 15.98
N VAL A 245 14.92 6.29 17.21
CA VAL A 245 13.77 5.52 17.69
C VAL A 245 12.57 6.45 17.80
N PHE A 246 11.53 6.16 17.02
CA PHE A 246 10.25 6.87 17.07
C PHE A 246 9.37 6.28 18.18
N LYS A 247 9.30 4.96 18.23
CA LYS A 247 8.56 4.23 19.26
C LYS A 247 9.25 2.91 19.58
N GLU A 248 9.36 2.57 20.85
CA GLU A 248 9.87 1.28 21.28
C GLU A 248 8.85 0.15 21.02
N GLN A 249 9.35 -1.06 20.90
CA GLN A 249 8.50 -2.24 20.81
C GLN A 249 7.55 -2.34 21.99
N GLN A 250 6.31 -2.72 21.73
CA GLN A 250 5.29 -2.94 22.77
C GLN A 250 5.71 -4.06 23.71
N LYS A 251 5.54 -3.82 24.99
CA LYS A 251 5.87 -4.77 26.06
C LYS A 251 4.63 -5.50 26.55
N SER A 252 4.83 -6.67 27.17
CA SER A 252 3.75 -7.51 27.70
C SER A 252 2.87 -6.80 28.74
N ASN A 253 3.43 -5.93 29.57
CA ASN A 253 2.66 -5.15 30.53
C ASN A 253 1.70 -4.15 29.86
N GLU A 254 2.07 -3.57 28.73
CA GLU A 254 1.18 -2.71 27.94
C GLU A 254 0.00 -3.51 27.37
N LEU A 255 0.27 -4.72 26.86
CA LEU A 255 -0.79 -5.62 26.38
C LEU A 255 -1.72 -6.04 27.51
N LEU A 256 -1.18 -6.39 28.66
CA LEU A 256 -1.98 -6.72 29.85
C LEU A 256 -2.86 -5.55 30.28
N SER A 257 -2.33 -4.31 30.24
CA SER A 257 -3.11 -3.11 30.55
C SER A 257 -4.27 -2.90 29.57
N ILE A 258 -4.05 -3.10 28.27
CA ILE A 258 -5.11 -3.03 27.26
C ILE A 258 -6.22 -4.06 27.53
N LEU A 259 -5.87 -5.24 28.03
CA LEU A 259 -6.81 -6.29 28.40
C LEU A 259 -7.49 -6.07 29.76
N GLY A 260 -7.16 -4.99 30.48
CA GLY A 260 -7.72 -4.68 31.77
C GLY A 260 -7.03 -5.37 32.97
N TYR A 261 -5.86 -6.00 32.77
CA TYR A 261 -5.08 -6.64 33.86
C TYR A 261 -3.95 -5.75 34.38
N GLY A 262 -3.81 -4.54 33.89
CA GLY A 262 -2.82 -3.58 34.42
C GLY A 262 -3.37 -2.83 35.62
N ASN A 263 -2.72 -2.96 36.77
CA ASN A 263 -2.87 -2.07 37.92
C ASN A 263 -1.81 -0.99 37.87
#